data_a32c7ab9bb275285b9f8d3e84324981e
#
_entry.id   a32c7ab9bb275285b9f8d3e84324981e
#
_cell.length_a   1.000
_cell.length_b   1.000
_cell.length_c   1.000
_cell.angle_alpha   90.00
_cell.angle_beta   90.00
_cell.angle_gamma   90.00
#
_symmetry.space_group_name_H-M   'P 1'
#
loop_
_entity.id
_entity.type
_entity.pdbx_description
1 polymer ?
#
loop_
_entity_poly.entity_id
_entity_poly.type
_entity_poly.pdbx_seq_one_letter_code
_entity_poly.pdbx_strand_id
1 'polypeptide(L)'
;MRVAIQGTRGSFSEAAARQQWADAEVVACREVGDVVKAVREGRADTGCLAIENSLVGSITPTYDLLQEAFGDSKLYLNREILLPVHHAILGVRDGSLTQIRRVLSHPVALGQCRSWLSQHLPEAELVSSWDTAGSAEIVGRENDPAQAAICAAHASQVYGLKVFEDRIEDDPTNQTRFLTFGSERPATSSTVPQKTSLIVWLDHRPGMLAAALQAFAARGVNLTSLQSRPERSAPWTYRFYFDVDGATEDPRLAEALEGIEALAARIVILGSYQAWQHEGKTASPAVMAPPQQRPKPNLPLFDRAQRSEGTVVRVGSVEIGSGRPVIIAGPCSVESAEMILETAKAVASAGADLLRGGAFKPRTSPYDFQGLGTKGLKFLAEAREHTGLPIVTEVMSWEEVPLVARYADMLQIGARNMQNFALLRAAGRSGRPILLKRNGGATIEEWLHAAEYVLAHGNDQVVLCERGIRTFERATRHTLDLNAVALVRERTHLPVIADPSHAAGMRSIVPSLAMAALAAGAHGVIVEVHPDPDHALSDGAQSLDLTTFARLAEKIRSGEPRTAAL
;
A
#
# COMPACT_ATOMS: atom_id res chain seq x y z
N MET A 1 -31.30 11.36 22.31
CA MET A 1 -29.90 11.08 22.73
C MET A 1 -29.03 12.24 22.27
N ARG A 2 -28.25 12.84 23.20
CA ARG A 2 -27.34 13.93 22.87
C ARG A 2 -25.97 13.36 22.52
N VAL A 3 -25.46 13.68 21.33
CA VAL A 3 -24.20 13.15 20.81
C VAL A 3 -23.22 14.30 20.58
N ALA A 4 -22.12 14.30 21.30
CA ALA A 4 -21.03 15.26 21.07
C ALA A 4 -20.17 14.79 19.88
N ILE A 5 -19.91 15.68 18.94
CA ILE A 5 -19.10 15.43 17.75
C ILE A 5 -18.03 16.50 17.61
N GLN A 6 -16.90 16.18 16.96
CA GLN A 6 -15.96 17.19 16.49
C GLN A 6 -16.44 17.78 15.16
N GLY A 7 -16.30 19.09 15.01
CA GLY A 7 -16.68 19.84 13.82
C GLY A 7 -18.04 20.55 13.98
N THR A 8 -18.52 21.07 12.86
CA THR A 8 -19.79 21.80 12.80
C THR A 8 -20.92 20.89 12.36
N ARG A 9 -22.17 21.38 12.43
CA ARG A 9 -23.34 20.69 11.86
C ARG A 9 -23.14 20.52 10.34
N GLY A 10 -23.66 19.47 9.79
CA GLY A 10 -23.44 19.10 8.38
C GLY A 10 -22.13 18.35 8.12
N SER A 11 -21.32 18.06 9.15
CA SER A 11 -20.06 17.33 9.03
C SER A 11 -20.26 15.82 8.88
N PHE A 12 -19.21 15.12 8.42
CA PHE A 12 -19.19 13.66 8.41
C PHE A 12 -19.31 13.05 9.81
N SER A 13 -18.85 13.77 10.85
CA SER A 13 -19.04 13.36 12.26
C SER A 13 -20.53 13.37 12.65
N GLU A 14 -21.31 14.36 12.20
CA GLU A 14 -22.76 14.34 12.37
C GLU A 14 -23.42 13.21 11.58
N ALA A 15 -22.99 12.96 10.33
CA ALA A 15 -23.49 11.85 9.53
C ALA A 15 -23.27 10.51 10.23
N ALA A 16 -22.08 10.27 10.79
CA ALA A 16 -21.79 9.07 11.56
C ALA A 16 -22.68 8.94 12.81
N ALA A 17 -22.87 10.02 13.56
CA ALA A 17 -23.76 10.02 14.71
C ALA A 17 -25.20 9.69 14.33
N ARG A 18 -25.71 10.28 13.24
CA ARG A 18 -27.09 10.04 12.73
C ARG A 18 -27.27 8.67 12.10
N GLN A 19 -26.24 8.08 11.52
CA GLN A 19 -26.27 6.69 11.04
C GLN A 19 -26.59 5.72 12.18
N GLN A 20 -26.10 6.01 13.38
CA GLN A 20 -26.35 5.19 14.57
C GLN A 20 -27.62 5.59 15.32
N TRP A 21 -27.90 6.89 15.38
CA TRP A 21 -29.05 7.47 16.10
C TRP A 21 -29.73 8.52 15.21
N ALA A 22 -30.74 8.12 14.47
CA ALA A 22 -31.39 8.99 13.48
C ALA A 22 -31.88 10.34 14.06
N ASP A 23 -32.40 10.31 15.29
CA ASP A 23 -32.89 11.48 16.02
C ASP A 23 -31.88 12.06 17.03
N ALA A 24 -30.59 11.92 16.75
CA ALA A 24 -29.54 12.46 17.63
C ALA A 24 -29.62 13.99 17.71
N GLU A 25 -29.66 14.50 18.93
CA GLU A 25 -29.39 15.91 19.22
C GLU A 25 -27.85 16.09 19.23
N VAL A 26 -27.35 16.80 18.22
CA VAL A 26 -25.92 16.94 18.02
C VAL A 26 -25.37 18.12 18.81
N VAL A 27 -24.37 17.85 19.65
CA VAL A 27 -23.58 18.84 20.39
C VAL A 27 -22.25 19.03 19.62
N ALA A 28 -22.19 20.08 18.80
CA ALA A 28 -21.00 20.41 18.01
C ALA A 28 -19.88 20.96 18.90
N CYS A 29 -18.69 20.41 18.76
CA CYS A 29 -17.49 20.77 19.51
C CYS A 29 -16.36 21.13 18.54
N ARG A 30 -15.59 22.15 18.86
CA ARG A 30 -14.51 22.62 18.00
C ARG A 30 -13.31 21.65 17.99
N GLU A 31 -12.91 21.21 19.16
CA GLU A 31 -11.75 20.37 19.38
C GLU A 31 -12.14 18.97 19.86
N VAL A 32 -11.30 17.96 19.58
CA VAL A 32 -11.54 16.58 20.04
C VAL A 32 -11.63 16.49 21.59
N GLY A 33 -10.87 17.33 22.29
CA GLY A 33 -10.92 17.42 23.76
C GLY A 33 -12.25 17.95 24.31
N ASP A 34 -12.92 18.83 23.57
CA ASP A 34 -14.21 19.40 23.96
C ASP A 34 -15.33 18.35 23.87
N VAL A 35 -15.19 17.38 22.96
CA VAL A 35 -16.13 16.23 22.85
C VAL A 35 -16.08 15.40 24.14
N VAL A 36 -14.88 15.06 24.61
CA VAL A 36 -14.70 14.34 25.88
C VAL A 36 -15.24 15.14 27.06
N LYS A 37 -14.95 16.43 27.10
CA LYS A 37 -15.44 17.34 28.13
C LYS A 37 -16.97 17.42 28.15
N ALA A 38 -17.61 17.47 26.98
CA ALA A 38 -19.07 17.49 26.88
C ALA A 38 -19.73 16.23 27.49
N VAL A 39 -19.12 15.06 27.28
CA VAL A 39 -19.60 13.81 27.89
C VAL A 39 -19.35 13.77 29.39
N ARG A 40 -18.17 14.17 29.86
CA ARG A 40 -17.82 14.21 31.29
C ARG A 40 -18.71 15.15 32.10
N GLU A 41 -19.06 16.29 31.51
CA GLU A 41 -19.94 17.30 32.13
C GLU A 41 -21.44 17.00 32.00
N GLY A 42 -21.80 15.88 31.36
CA GLY A 42 -23.19 15.49 31.13
C GLY A 42 -23.94 16.40 30.13
N ARG A 43 -23.23 17.20 29.33
CA ARG A 43 -23.81 17.99 28.24
C ARG A 43 -24.18 17.09 27.02
N ALA A 44 -23.49 15.97 26.88
CA ALA A 44 -23.80 14.93 25.92
C ALA A 44 -23.84 13.57 26.62
N ASP A 45 -24.65 12.66 26.11
CA ASP A 45 -24.81 11.31 26.62
C ASP A 45 -23.69 10.39 26.07
N THR A 46 -23.22 10.68 24.86
CA THR A 46 -22.12 9.96 24.19
C THR A 46 -21.28 10.91 23.33
N GLY A 47 -20.02 10.55 23.11
CA GLY A 47 -19.14 11.22 22.17
C GLY A 47 -18.93 10.34 20.93
N CYS A 48 -18.73 10.97 19.76
CA CYS A 48 -18.40 10.30 18.49
C CYS A 48 -17.19 10.99 17.86
N LEU A 49 -16.09 10.24 17.69
CA LEU A 49 -14.82 10.75 17.19
C LEU A 49 -14.30 9.90 16.03
N ALA A 50 -13.88 10.57 14.96
CA ALA A 50 -13.13 9.91 13.89
C ALA A 50 -11.77 9.45 14.40
N ILE A 51 -11.39 8.18 14.12
CA ILE A 51 -10.12 7.60 14.55
C ILE A 51 -9.20 7.27 13.38
N GLU A 52 -9.78 6.92 12.25
CA GLU A 52 -9.02 6.48 11.07
C GLU A 52 -9.82 6.75 9.79
N ASN A 53 -9.11 7.10 8.71
CA ASN A 53 -9.68 7.18 7.38
C ASN A 53 -8.94 6.23 6.44
N SER A 54 -9.64 5.52 5.57
CA SER A 54 -9.06 4.49 4.70
C SER A 54 -8.00 4.99 3.73
N LEU A 55 -8.01 6.28 3.36
CA LEU A 55 -7.07 6.89 2.42
C LEU A 55 -5.97 7.71 3.12
N VAL A 56 -6.30 8.34 4.24
CA VAL A 56 -5.41 9.27 4.95
C VAL A 56 -4.69 8.59 6.13
N GLY A 57 -5.27 7.49 6.63
CA GLY A 57 -4.74 6.75 7.77
C GLY A 57 -5.22 7.28 9.12
N SER A 58 -4.41 7.10 10.15
CA SER A 58 -4.75 7.37 11.54
C SER A 58 -4.93 8.85 11.86
N ILE A 59 -6.01 9.18 12.57
CA ILE A 59 -6.30 10.54 13.05
C ILE A 59 -5.59 10.75 14.38
N THR A 60 -4.35 11.17 14.30
CA THR A 60 -3.40 11.33 15.41
C THR A 60 -3.95 12.06 16.64
N PRO A 61 -4.65 13.22 16.53
CA PRO A 61 -5.20 13.91 17.68
C PRO A 61 -6.17 13.06 18.51
N THR A 62 -6.95 12.20 17.85
CA THR A 62 -7.87 11.30 18.55
C THR A 62 -7.14 10.23 19.35
N TYR A 63 -6.08 9.62 18.79
CA TYR A 63 -5.26 8.64 19.53
C TYR A 63 -4.58 9.26 20.76
N ASP A 64 -4.05 10.47 20.62
CA ASP A 64 -3.43 11.17 21.77
C ASP A 64 -4.46 11.47 22.87
N LEU A 65 -5.68 11.85 22.48
CA LEU A 65 -6.79 12.08 23.41
C LEU A 65 -7.24 10.81 24.14
N LEU A 66 -7.27 9.64 23.47
CA LEU A 66 -7.69 8.39 24.11
C LEU A 66 -6.88 8.08 25.35
N GLN A 67 -5.58 8.32 25.34
CA GLN A 67 -4.74 8.13 26.53
C GLN A 67 -5.13 9.08 27.67
N GLU A 68 -5.26 10.37 27.35
CA GLU A 68 -5.53 11.41 28.35
C GLU A 68 -6.95 11.28 28.94
N ALA A 69 -7.89 10.83 28.09
CA ALA A 69 -9.29 10.78 28.44
C ALA A 69 -9.73 9.47 29.14
N PHE A 70 -9.09 8.36 28.81
CA PHE A 70 -9.57 7.02 29.24
C PHE A 70 -8.66 6.37 30.31
N GLY A 71 -7.43 6.88 30.50
CA GLY A 71 -6.44 6.28 31.41
C GLY A 71 -6.87 6.22 32.87
N ASP A 72 -7.59 7.24 33.36
CA ASP A 72 -8.01 7.39 34.76
C ASP A 72 -9.51 7.76 34.88
N SER A 73 -10.27 7.72 33.80
CA SER A 73 -11.68 8.13 33.76
C SER A 73 -12.63 6.94 33.59
N LYS A 74 -13.86 7.10 34.06
CA LYS A 74 -14.97 6.17 33.85
C LYS A 74 -15.59 6.33 32.44
N LEU A 75 -14.76 6.46 31.39
CA LEU A 75 -15.19 6.52 30.01
C LEU A 75 -14.81 5.21 29.31
N TYR A 76 -15.71 4.69 28.50
CA TYR A 76 -15.53 3.44 27.77
C TYR A 76 -15.90 3.65 26.31
N LEU A 77 -15.09 3.10 25.40
CA LEU A 77 -15.49 2.93 24.00
C LEU A 77 -16.66 1.95 23.97
N ASN A 78 -17.71 2.29 23.24
CA ASN A 78 -18.93 1.50 23.29
C ASN A 78 -19.45 1.08 21.90
N ARG A 79 -18.92 1.64 20.80
CA ARG A 79 -19.31 1.25 19.44
C ARG A 79 -18.31 1.73 18.39
N GLU A 80 -18.26 1.00 17.28
CA GLU A 80 -17.57 1.35 16.05
C GLU A 80 -18.59 1.69 14.94
N ILE A 81 -18.31 2.74 14.16
CA ILE A 81 -19.12 3.15 13.01
C ILE A 81 -18.17 3.30 11.82
N LEU A 82 -18.46 2.67 10.69
CA LEU A 82 -17.81 2.90 9.41
C LEU A 82 -18.75 3.74 8.54
N LEU A 83 -18.28 4.91 8.12
CA LEU A 83 -19.04 5.84 7.29
C LEU A 83 -18.33 5.97 5.93
N PRO A 84 -18.98 5.63 4.80
CA PRO A 84 -18.50 6.03 3.47
C PRO A 84 -18.44 7.55 3.37
N VAL A 85 -17.30 8.07 2.85
CA VAL A 85 -17.11 9.50 2.68
C VAL A 85 -17.35 9.87 1.24
N HIS A 86 -18.50 10.49 0.98
CA HIS A 86 -18.86 11.03 -0.33
C HIS A 86 -18.82 12.56 -0.27
N HIS A 87 -18.07 13.14 -1.17
CA HIS A 87 -17.95 14.59 -1.28
C HIS A 87 -18.92 15.12 -2.32
N ALA A 88 -19.59 16.23 -1.99
CA ALA A 88 -20.45 16.96 -2.90
C ALA A 88 -19.96 18.41 -3.02
N ILE A 89 -20.19 19.02 -4.18
CA ILE A 89 -19.98 20.46 -4.37
C ILE A 89 -21.32 21.18 -4.17
N LEU A 90 -21.31 22.11 -3.22
CA LEU A 90 -22.49 22.88 -2.79
C LEU A 90 -22.31 24.36 -3.09
N GLY A 91 -23.35 25.02 -3.54
CA GLY A 91 -23.36 26.46 -3.73
C GLY A 91 -24.73 27.06 -3.40
N VAL A 92 -24.89 28.36 -3.61
CA VAL A 92 -26.16 29.07 -3.35
C VAL A 92 -27.29 28.53 -4.26
N ARG A 93 -28.53 28.63 -3.79
CA ARG A 93 -29.69 28.01 -4.48
C ARG A 93 -29.86 28.47 -5.92
N ASP A 94 -29.70 29.76 -6.17
CA ASP A 94 -29.87 30.39 -7.49
C ASP A 94 -28.57 30.38 -8.32
N GLY A 95 -27.50 29.80 -7.80
CA GLY A 95 -26.20 29.68 -8.48
C GLY A 95 -26.13 28.50 -9.45
N SER A 96 -25.09 28.50 -10.25
CA SER A 96 -24.74 27.44 -11.18
C SER A 96 -23.24 27.12 -11.14
N LEU A 97 -22.87 25.92 -11.57
CA LEU A 97 -21.48 25.46 -11.57
C LEU A 97 -20.56 26.38 -12.42
N THR A 98 -21.08 26.94 -13.52
CA THR A 98 -20.35 27.83 -14.44
C THR A 98 -19.99 29.18 -13.84
N GLN A 99 -20.68 29.60 -12.78
CA GLN A 99 -20.41 30.88 -12.09
C GLN A 99 -19.30 30.75 -11.04
N ILE A 100 -18.96 29.53 -10.62
CA ILE A 100 -18.01 29.28 -9.53
C ILE A 100 -16.62 29.79 -9.95
N ARG A 101 -16.00 30.56 -9.06
CA ARG A 101 -14.64 31.09 -9.15
C ARG A 101 -13.80 30.72 -7.92
N ARG A 102 -14.45 30.33 -6.82
CA ARG A 102 -13.77 29.93 -5.58
C ARG A 102 -14.41 28.70 -4.99
N VAL A 103 -13.60 27.72 -4.61
CA VAL A 103 -14.05 26.48 -3.95
C VAL A 103 -13.37 26.35 -2.60
N LEU A 104 -14.17 26.35 -1.54
CA LEU A 104 -13.74 26.28 -0.15
C LEU A 104 -13.86 24.84 0.35
N SER A 105 -12.84 24.31 0.99
CA SER A 105 -12.92 23.07 1.80
C SER A 105 -11.68 22.85 2.64
N HIS A 106 -11.73 21.80 3.47
CA HIS A 106 -10.52 21.30 4.15
C HIS A 106 -9.50 20.80 3.10
N PRO A 107 -8.18 21.04 3.28
CA PRO A 107 -7.15 20.66 2.30
C PRO A 107 -7.21 19.20 1.86
N VAL A 108 -7.52 18.27 2.78
CA VAL A 108 -7.66 16.85 2.47
C VAL A 108 -8.82 16.61 1.50
N ALA A 109 -9.98 17.24 1.71
CA ALA A 109 -11.14 17.08 0.83
C ALA A 109 -10.90 17.69 -0.56
N LEU A 110 -10.22 18.86 -0.65
CA LEU A 110 -9.78 19.43 -1.92
C LEU A 110 -8.84 18.48 -2.68
N GLY A 111 -7.92 17.82 -1.95
CA GLY A 111 -7.02 16.82 -2.52
C GLY A 111 -7.74 15.57 -3.02
N GLN A 112 -8.80 15.13 -2.33
CA GLN A 112 -9.61 13.95 -2.67
C GLN A 112 -10.58 14.18 -3.84
N CYS A 113 -10.80 15.42 -4.27
CA CYS A 113 -11.65 15.79 -5.40
C CYS A 113 -10.86 16.45 -6.54
N ARG A 114 -9.54 16.27 -6.58
CA ARG A 114 -8.65 17.01 -7.47
C ARG A 114 -8.93 16.75 -8.94
N SER A 115 -9.19 15.52 -9.32
CA SER A 115 -9.46 15.15 -10.72
C SER A 115 -10.75 15.79 -11.22
N TRP A 116 -11.79 15.71 -10.40
CA TRP A 116 -13.08 16.34 -10.73
C TRP A 116 -12.96 17.87 -10.85
N LEU A 117 -12.29 18.53 -9.88
CA LEU A 117 -12.06 19.98 -9.88
C LEU A 117 -11.30 20.44 -11.13
N SER A 118 -10.24 19.72 -11.50
CA SER A 118 -9.43 20.08 -12.69
C SER A 118 -10.19 19.94 -14.01
N GLN A 119 -11.20 19.07 -14.08
CA GLN A 119 -12.01 18.84 -15.27
C GLN A 119 -13.18 19.84 -15.38
N HIS A 120 -13.83 20.17 -14.25
CA HIS A 120 -15.08 20.93 -14.27
C HIS A 120 -14.90 22.40 -13.85
N LEU A 121 -13.89 22.71 -13.04
CA LEU A 121 -13.60 24.05 -12.51
C LEU A 121 -12.11 24.38 -12.57
N PRO A 122 -11.46 24.27 -13.76
CA PRO A 122 -10.00 24.44 -13.88
C PRO A 122 -9.49 25.85 -13.49
N GLU A 123 -10.35 26.87 -13.61
CA GLU A 123 -10.02 28.27 -13.31
C GLU A 123 -10.44 28.70 -11.90
N ALA A 124 -11.04 27.81 -11.10
CA ALA A 124 -11.47 28.18 -9.76
C ALA A 124 -10.31 28.20 -8.76
N GLU A 125 -10.27 29.23 -7.93
CA GLU A 125 -9.36 29.33 -6.80
C GLU A 125 -9.76 28.30 -5.72
N LEU A 126 -8.82 27.42 -5.31
CA LEU A 126 -9.05 26.47 -4.24
C LEU A 126 -8.63 27.08 -2.90
N VAL A 127 -9.59 27.32 -2.02
CA VAL A 127 -9.39 28.01 -0.74
C VAL A 127 -9.44 27.01 0.41
N SER A 128 -8.33 26.86 1.12
CA SER A 128 -8.25 26.00 2.30
C SER A 128 -9.03 26.59 3.47
N SER A 129 -9.88 25.76 4.08
CA SER A 129 -10.66 26.07 5.28
C SER A 129 -10.36 25.04 6.38
N TRP A 130 -10.74 25.35 7.60
CA TRP A 130 -10.48 24.50 8.77
C TRP A 130 -11.37 23.24 8.84
N ASP A 131 -12.55 23.26 8.19
CA ASP A 131 -13.52 22.17 8.20
C ASP A 131 -14.33 22.16 6.88
N THR A 132 -14.75 20.99 6.44
CA THR A 132 -15.55 20.80 5.23
C THR A 132 -16.94 21.43 5.39
N ALA A 133 -17.65 21.12 6.48
CA ALA A 133 -18.98 21.66 6.76
C ALA A 133 -18.93 23.15 7.13
N GLY A 134 -17.88 23.62 7.79
CA GLY A 134 -17.64 25.04 8.03
C GLY A 134 -17.47 25.83 6.74
N SER A 135 -16.95 25.23 5.68
CA SER A 135 -16.91 25.83 4.34
C SER A 135 -18.31 26.04 3.76
N ALA A 136 -19.21 25.07 3.95
CA ALA A 136 -20.61 25.21 3.54
C ALA A 136 -21.34 26.30 4.35
N GLU A 137 -21.04 26.44 5.65
CA GLU A 137 -21.55 27.53 6.49
C GLU A 137 -21.13 28.89 5.95
N ILE A 138 -19.86 29.05 5.58
CA ILE A 138 -19.33 30.30 5.00
C ILE A 138 -20.06 30.63 3.70
N VAL A 139 -20.17 29.68 2.76
CA VAL A 139 -20.85 29.88 1.47
C VAL A 139 -22.32 30.24 1.67
N GLY A 140 -23.00 29.58 2.61
CA GLY A 140 -24.41 29.89 2.92
C GLY A 140 -24.61 31.27 3.52
N ARG A 141 -23.69 31.71 4.40
CA ARG A 141 -23.72 33.02 5.04
C ARG A 141 -23.38 34.14 4.07
N GLU A 142 -22.35 33.96 3.23
CA GLU A 142 -21.92 34.99 2.27
C GLU A 142 -22.85 35.11 1.08
N ASN A 143 -23.57 34.04 0.75
CA ASN A 143 -24.57 33.98 -0.31
C ASN A 143 -24.05 34.49 -1.67
N ASP A 144 -22.77 34.23 -1.97
CA ASP A 144 -22.10 34.63 -3.21
C ASP A 144 -22.18 33.48 -4.24
N PRO A 145 -22.81 33.70 -5.41
CA PRO A 145 -22.92 32.66 -6.46
C PRO A 145 -21.58 32.28 -7.10
N ALA A 146 -20.52 33.07 -6.88
CA ALA A 146 -19.17 32.72 -7.33
C ALA A 146 -18.42 31.78 -6.38
N GLN A 147 -19.03 31.41 -5.25
CA GLN A 147 -18.42 30.52 -4.25
C GLN A 147 -19.14 29.18 -4.16
N ALA A 148 -18.36 28.13 -3.93
CA ALA A 148 -18.87 26.80 -3.63
C ALA A 148 -18.07 26.16 -2.47
N ALA A 149 -18.68 25.19 -1.80
CA ALA A 149 -18.02 24.37 -0.79
C ALA A 149 -17.99 22.91 -1.20
N ILE A 150 -16.88 22.19 -0.89
CA ILE A 150 -16.85 20.74 -0.93
C ILE A 150 -17.05 20.20 0.47
N CYS A 151 -18.13 19.42 0.66
CA CYS A 151 -18.47 18.79 1.94
C CYS A 151 -19.45 17.63 1.72
N ALA A 152 -20.02 17.09 2.79
CA ALA A 152 -21.07 16.09 2.69
C ALA A 152 -22.36 16.69 2.13
N ALA A 153 -23.06 15.97 1.24
CA ALA A 153 -24.26 16.45 0.56
C ALA A 153 -25.37 16.93 1.53
N HIS A 154 -25.51 16.29 2.71
CA HIS A 154 -26.53 16.66 3.71
C HIS A 154 -26.30 18.05 4.35
N ALA A 155 -25.08 18.61 4.25
CA ALA A 155 -24.83 19.99 4.68
C ALA A 155 -25.66 21.01 3.90
N SER A 156 -26.11 20.68 2.69
CA SER A 156 -27.01 21.50 1.88
C SER A 156 -28.32 21.83 2.62
N GLN A 157 -28.87 20.87 3.36
CA GLN A 157 -30.11 21.06 4.14
C GLN A 157 -29.85 21.91 5.37
N VAL A 158 -28.68 21.79 6.00
CA VAL A 158 -28.30 22.54 7.19
C VAL A 158 -28.10 24.03 6.89
N TYR A 159 -27.44 24.33 5.76
CA TYR A 159 -27.04 25.70 5.41
C TYR A 159 -27.85 26.32 4.27
N GLY A 160 -28.93 25.66 3.82
CA GLY A 160 -29.81 26.20 2.78
C GLY A 160 -29.16 26.27 1.39
N LEU A 161 -28.17 25.45 1.13
CA LEU A 161 -27.45 25.38 -0.13
C LEU A 161 -28.07 24.38 -1.10
N LYS A 162 -27.64 24.43 -2.36
CA LYS A 162 -27.96 23.48 -3.43
C LYS A 162 -26.77 22.58 -3.69
N VAL A 163 -27.01 21.29 -3.84
CA VAL A 163 -26.02 20.33 -4.36
C VAL A 163 -25.94 20.52 -5.86
N PHE A 164 -24.77 20.93 -6.36
CA PHE A 164 -24.52 21.01 -7.80
C PHE A 164 -24.17 19.65 -8.37
N GLU A 165 -23.31 18.91 -7.66
CA GLU A 165 -22.96 17.53 -7.99
C GLU A 165 -22.56 16.77 -6.73
N ASP A 166 -22.91 15.48 -6.66
CA ASP A 166 -22.61 14.57 -5.55
C ASP A 166 -21.57 13.52 -6.00
N ARG A 167 -20.85 12.95 -5.04
CA ARG A 167 -19.84 11.90 -5.27
C ARG A 167 -18.74 12.34 -6.24
N ILE A 168 -18.15 13.50 -5.97
CA ILE A 168 -17.08 14.09 -6.77
C ILE A 168 -15.67 13.67 -6.32
N GLU A 169 -15.56 12.78 -5.33
CA GLU A 169 -14.31 12.22 -4.86
C GLU A 169 -13.61 11.34 -5.92
N ASP A 170 -12.28 11.40 -5.95
CA ASP A 170 -11.46 10.63 -6.89
C ASP A 170 -11.45 9.13 -6.57
N ASP A 171 -11.67 8.77 -5.30
CA ASP A 171 -11.73 7.38 -4.84
C ASP A 171 -13.05 7.10 -4.10
N PRO A 172 -13.97 6.32 -4.71
CA PRO A 172 -15.27 6.01 -4.13
C PRO A 172 -15.20 5.00 -2.96
N THR A 173 -14.02 4.44 -2.66
CA THR A 173 -13.81 3.50 -1.55
C THR A 173 -13.47 4.19 -0.24
N ASN A 174 -13.43 5.54 -0.24
CA ASN A 174 -13.12 6.35 0.91
C ASN A 174 -14.09 6.10 2.06
N GLN A 175 -13.58 5.71 3.22
CA GLN A 175 -14.36 5.46 4.43
C GLN A 175 -13.65 6.05 5.65
N THR A 176 -14.43 6.54 6.59
CA THR A 176 -13.91 6.98 7.90
C THR A 176 -14.49 6.09 8.99
N ARG A 177 -13.60 5.61 9.84
CA ARG A 177 -13.92 4.86 11.05
C ARG A 177 -14.08 5.83 12.21
N PHE A 178 -15.22 5.73 12.89
CA PHE A 178 -15.55 6.47 14.09
C PHE A 178 -15.66 5.52 15.27
N LEU A 179 -15.26 5.99 16.45
CA LEU A 179 -15.52 5.35 17.73
C LEU A 179 -16.44 6.21 18.56
N THR A 180 -17.41 5.58 19.21
CA THR A 180 -18.26 6.25 20.20
C THR A 180 -17.86 5.84 21.60
N PHE A 181 -18.12 6.72 22.56
CA PHE A 181 -17.76 6.49 23.95
C PHE A 181 -18.74 7.18 24.92
N GLY A 182 -18.85 6.63 26.11
CA GLY A 182 -19.70 7.16 27.18
C GLY A 182 -19.23 6.72 28.55
N SER A 183 -20.00 7.09 29.60
CA SER A 183 -19.70 6.74 30.98
C SER A 183 -20.15 5.32 31.37
N GLU A 184 -21.01 4.72 30.58
CA GLU A 184 -21.50 3.36 30.81
C GLU A 184 -20.63 2.34 30.08
N ARG A 185 -20.27 1.26 30.78
CA ARG A 185 -19.56 0.14 30.18
C ARG A 185 -20.52 -0.58 29.21
N PRO A 186 -20.15 -0.79 27.94
CA PRO A 186 -21.02 -1.47 27.01
C PRO A 186 -21.27 -2.92 27.45
N ALA A 187 -22.51 -3.39 27.24
CA ALA A 187 -22.82 -4.80 27.43
C ALA A 187 -22.17 -5.60 26.30
N THR A 188 -21.40 -6.62 26.67
CA THR A 188 -20.81 -7.55 25.72
C THR A 188 -21.80 -8.66 25.36
N SER A 189 -21.74 -9.18 24.14
CA SER A 189 -22.61 -10.24 23.65
C SER A 189 -21.78 -11.32 22.97
N SER A 190 -22.05 -12.55 23.28
CA SER A 190 -21.43 -13.70 22.59
C SER A 190 -22.07 -14.02 21.22
N THR A 191 -23.19 -13.38 20.91
CA THR A 191 -23.96 -13.66 19.67
C THR A 191 -23.55 -12.79 18.47
N VAL A 192 -22.79 -11.71 18.72
CA VAL A 192 -22.31 -10.80 17.67
C VAL A 192 -20.81 -10.60 17.81
N PRO A 193 -20.09 -10.44 16.68
CA PRO A 193 -18.65 -10.16 16.73
C PRO A 193 -18.33 -8.96 17.61
N GLN A 194 -17.38 -9.14 18.51
CA GLN A 194 -16.91 -8.12 19.43
C GLN A 194 -15.48 -7.71 19.09
N LYS A 195 -15.13 -6.50 19.45
CA LYS A 195 -13.78 -5.94 19.34
C LYS A 195 -13.40 -5.27 20.66
N THR A 196 -12.16 -5.43 21.07
CA THR A 196 -11.60 -4.75 22.24
C THR A 196 -10.49 -3.81 21.80
N SER A 197 -10.57 -2.54 22.23
CA SER A 197 -9.50 -1.57 22.07
C SER A 197 -8.74 -1.40 23.38
N LEU A 198 -7.41 -1.39 23.28
CA LEU A 198 -6.53 -1.24 24.45
C LEU A 198 -5.27 -0.44 24.15
N ILE A 199 -4.67 0.11 25.21
CA ILE A 199 -3.37 0.78 25.16
C ILE A 199 -2.40 -0.03 26.02
N VAL A 200 -1.22 -0.32 25.47
CA VAL A 200 -0.16 -1.09 26.13
C VAL A 200 1.13 -0.28 26.16
N TRP A 201 1.73 -0.16 27.35
CA TRP A 201 3.08 0.39 27.54
C TRP A 201 4.04 -0.78 27.71
N LEU A 202 4.89 -1.02 26.73
CA LEU A 202 5.90 -2.07 26.76
C LEU A 202 7.25 -1.51 27.20
N ASP A 203 8.03 -2.34 27.88
CA ASP A 203 9.43 -2.01 28.17
C ASP A 203 10.19 -1.73 26.87
N HIS A 204 11.04 -0.70 26.89
CA HIS A 204 11.84 -0.34 25.71
C HIS A 204 13.06 -1.28 25.57
N ARG A 205 12.79 -2.54 25.19
CA ARG A 205 13.79 -3.60 24.96
C ARG A 205 13.51 -4.35 23.67
N PRO A 206 14.54 -4.85 22.97
CA PRO A 206 14.35 -5.65 21.76
C PRO A 206 13.41 -6.83 21.98
N GLY A 207 12.47 -7.05 21.06
CA GLY A 207 11.54 -8.18 21.08
C GLY A 207 10.26 -7.97 21.88
N MET A 208 10.10 -6.92 22.70
CA MET A 208 8.93 -6.75 23.57
C MET A 208 7.62 -6.62 22.79
N LEU A 209 7.59 -5.83 21.71
CA LEU A 209 6.41 -5.75 20.85
C LEU A 209 6.11 -7.08 20.14
N ALA A 210 7.14 -7.79 19.70
CA ALA A 210 6.97 -9.12 19.09
C ALA A 210 6.40 -10.12 20.08
N ALA A 211 6.85 -10.11 21.33
CA ALA A 211 6.33 -10.98 22.40
C ALA A 211 4.85 -10.66 22.73
N ALA A 212 4.48 -9.38 22.80
CA ALA A 212 3.10 -8.97 23.00
C ALA A 212 2.19 -9.43 21.84
N LEU A 213 2.63 -9.27 20.57
CA LEU A 213 1.89 -9.75 19.41
C LEU A 213 1.76 -11.29 19.40
N GLN A 214 2.80 -11.98 19.87
CA GLN A 214 2.78 -13.45 19.99
C GLN A 214 1.81 -13.94 21.05
N ALA A 215 1.58 -13.19 22.12
CA ALA A 215 0.58 -13.53 23.14
C ALA A 215 -0.84 -13.60 22.54
N PHE A 216 -1.20 -12.68 21.66
CA PHE A 216 -2.46 -12.73 20.91
C PHE A 216 -2.47 -13.87 19.88
N ALA A 217 -1.41 -13.99 19.08
CA ALA A 217 -1.34 -14.99 18.02
C ALA A 217 -1.41 -16.42 18.55
N ALA A 218 -0.75 -16.72 19.69
CA ALA A 218 -0.74 -18.04 20.29
C ALA A 218 -2.13 -18.51 20.78
N ARG A 219 -3.05 -17.57 20.98
CA ARG A 219 -4.42 -17.84 21.43
C ARG A 219 -5.46 -17.63 20.32
N GLY A 220 -4.99 -17.42 19.07
CA GLY A 220 -5.86 -17.22 17.92
C GLY A 220 -6.67 -15.93 18.00
N VAL A 221 -6.21 -14.93 18.75
CA VAL A 221 -6.81 -13.58 18.79
C VAL A 221 -6.21 -12.75 17.66
N ASN A 222 -7.07 -12.26 16.78
CA ASN A 222 -6.63 -11.45 15.65
C ASN A 222 -6.50 -9.97 16.06
N LEU A 223 -5.46 -9.29 15.57
CA LEU A 223 -5.33 -7.83 15.64
C LEU A 223 -5.94 -7.20 14.39
N THR A 224 -6.85 -6.26 14.58
CA THR A 224 -7.48 -5.49 13.49
C THR A 224 -6.86 -4.11 13.31
N SER A 225 -6.17 -3.58 14.33
CA SER A 225 -5.43 -2.32 14.25
C SER A 225 -4.23 -2.32 15.20
N LEU A 226 -3.14 -1.68 14.79
CA LEU A 226 -1.95 -1.41 15.60
C LEU A 226 -1.42 -0.03 15.28
N GLN A 227 -1.39 0.84 16.29
CA GLN A 227 -0.83 2.18 16.17
C GLN A 227 0.17 2.45 17.29
N SER A 228 1.38 2.89 16.95
CA SER A 228 2.38 3.34 17.93
C SER A 228 2.34 4.86 18.08
N ARG A 229 2.40 5.33 19.32
CA ARG A 229 2.47 6.77 19.63
C ARG A 229 3.59 7.05 20.64
N PRO A 230 4.36 8.13 20.47
CA PRO A 230 5.34 8.55 21.47
C PRO A 230 4.69 8.84 22.82
N GLU A 231 5.36 8.47 23.89
CA GLU A 231 4.95 8.84 25.24
C GLU A 231 5.44 10.25 25.57
N ARG A 232 4.53 11.16 25.89
CA ARG A 232 4.89 12.58 26.14
C ARG A 232 5.73 12.77 27.41
N SER A 233 5.51 11.91 28.42
CA SER A 233 6.22 11.96 29.70
C SER A 233 7.62 11.34 29.67
N ALA A 234 7.93 10.54 28.65
CA ALA A 234 9.18 9.81 28.53
C ALA A 234 9.67 9.82 27.06
N PRO A 235 10.55 10.76 26.66
CA PRO A 235 11.05 10.88 25.29
C PRO A 235 11.63 9.57 24.77
N TRP A 236 11.29 9.24 23.50
CA TRP A 236 11.73 8.03 22.78
C TRP A 236 11.18 6.71 23.33
N THR A 237 10.23 6.74 24.26
CA THR A 237 9.41 5.59 24.62
C THR A 237 8.08 5.65 23.86
N TYR A 238 7.45 4.49 23.66
CA TYR A 238 6.24 4.37 22.87
C TYR A 238 5.18 3.60 23.61
N ARG A 239 3.93 4.00 23.42
CA ARG A 239 2.74 3.23 23.76
C ARG A 239 2.12 2.71 22.48
N PHE A 240 1.41 1.57 22.60
CA PHE A 240 0.81 0.88 21.48
C PHE A 240 -0.69 0.80 21.71
N TYR A 241 -1.45 1.20 20.68
CA TYR A 241 -2.88 1.02 20.61
C TYR A 241 -3.17 -0.23 19.81
N PHE A 242 -3.91 -1.15 20.39
CA PHE A 242 -4.35 -2.37 19.74
C PHE A 242 -5.87 -2.38 19.66
N ASP A 243 -6.39 -2.79 18.49
CA ASP A 243 -7.75 -3.29 18.38
C ASP A 243 -7.66 -4.79 18.10
N VAL A 244 -8.32 -5.58 18.91
CA VAL A 244 -8.31 -7.05 18.83
C VAL A 244 -9.72 -7.59 18.73
N ASP A 245 -9.89 -8.70 18.02
CA ASP A 245 -11.16 -9.41 17.96
C ASP A 245 -11.45 -10.10 19.30
N GLY A 246 -12.71 -10.03 19.73
CA GLY A 246 -13.19 -10.60 20.97
C GLY A 246 -13.50 -9.54 22.03
N ALA A 247 -14.33 -9.91 22.99
CA ALA A 247 -14.59 -9.16 24.22
C ALA A 247 -13.64 -9.60 25.33
N THR A 248 -13.46 -8.79 26.37
CA THR A 248 -12.60 -9.13 27.53
C THR A 248 -13.07 -10.39 28.27
N GLU A 249 -14.31 -10.79 28.12
CA GLU A 249 -14.91 -12.02 28.66
C GLU A 249 -14.62 -13.26 27.80
N ASP A 250 -14.07 -13.12 26.59
CA ASP A 250 -13.60 -14.25 25.76
C ASP A 250 -12.37 -14.86 26.43
N PRO A 251 -12.40 -16.16 26.82
CA PRO A 251 -11.27 -16.79 27.47
C PRO A 251 -9.95 -16.68 26.74
N ARG A 252 -9.98 -16.71 25.39
CA ARG A 252 -8.79 -16.58 24.53
C ARG A 252 -8.16 -15.20 24.68
N LEU A 253 -9.00 -14.14 24.71
CA LEU A 253 -8.51 -12.78 24.89
C LEU A 253 -8.05 -12.55 26.33
N ALA A 254 -8.77 -13.05 27.33
CA ALA A 254 -8.37 -12.96 28.72
C ALA A 254 -6.98 -13.59 28.98
N GLU A 255 -6.74 -14.83 28.50
CA GLU A 255 -5.43 -15.47 28.58
C GLU A 255 -4.33 -14.72 27.79
N ALA A 256 -4.67 -14.09 26.66
CA ALA A 256 -3.72 -13.28 25.91
C ALA A 256 -3.32 -12.03 26.70
N LEU A 257 -4.28 -11.38 27.35
CA LEU A 257 -4.05 -10.20 28.19
C LEU A 257 -3.19 -10.54 29.42
N GLU A 258 -3.43 -11.66 30.10
CA GLU A 258 -2.57 -12.14 31.17
C GLU A 258 -1.11 -12.33 30.70
N GLY A 259 -0.93 -12.90 29.50
CA GLY A 259 0.39 -13.05 28.89
C GLY A 259 1.08 -11.73 28.61
N ILE A 260 0.32 -10.68 28.28
CA ILE A 260 0.85 -9.34 28.01
C ILE A 260 1.11 -8.59 29.32
N GLU A 261 0.30 -8.76 30.36
CA GLU A 261 0.52 -8.15 31.68
C GLU A 261 1.89 -8.50 32.26
N ALA A 262 2.39 -9.70 31.99
CA ALA A 262 3.74 -10.11 32.39
C ALA A 262 4.87 -9.38 31.62
N LEU A 263 4.55 -8.74 30.49
CA LEU A 263 5.50 -8.07 29.58
C LEU A 263 5.37 -6.54 29.61
N ALA A 264 4.20 -6.04 30.02
CA ALA A 264 3.84 -4.64 29.92
C ALA A 264 4.02 -3.93 31.26
N ALA A 265 4.51 -2.69 31.19
CA ALA A 265 4.52 -1.79 32.36
C ALA A 265 3.09 -1.35 32.75
N ARG A 266 2.19 -1.26 31.77
CA ARG A 266 0.79 -0.86 31.97
C ARG A 266 -0.06 -1.33 30.80
N ILE A 267 -1.30 -1.73 31.09
CA ILE A 267 -2.37 -1.98 30.11
C ILE A 267 -3.60 -1.16 30.51
N VAL A 268 -4.24 -0.52 29.55
CA VAL A 268 -5.53 0.15 29.72
C VAL A 268 -6.50 -0.37 28.68
N ILE A 269 -7.57 -1.00 29.12
CA ILE A 269 -8.67 -1.44 28.25
C ILE A 269 -9.60 -0.25 28.06
N LEU A 270 -9.72 0.22 26.81
CA LEU A 270 -10.57 1.36 26.45
C LEU A 270 -12.04 0.98 26.35
N GLY A 271 -12.32 -0.28 26.01
CA GLY A 271 -13.66 -0.85 25.94
C GLY A 271 -13.72 -2.08 25.04
N SER A 272 -14.71 -2.95 25.33
CA SER A 272 -15.14 -4.03 24.43
C SER A 272 -16.50 -3.67 23.87
N TYR A 273 -16.65 -3.71 22.54
CA TYR A 273 -17.84 -3.24 21.85
C TYR A 273 -18.13 -4.07 20.60
N GLN A 274 -19.36 -3.97 20.09
CA GLN A 274 -19.76 -4.63 18.87
C GLN A 274 -18.91 -4.10 17.68
N ALA A 275 -18.27 -5.02 16.97
CA ALA A 275 -17.58 -4.72 15.72
C ALA A 275 -18.61 -4.31 14.65
N TRP A 276 -18.24 -3.38 13.77
CA TRP A 276 -19.08 -2.97 12.66
C TRP A 276 -19.41 -4.15 11.74
N GLN A 277 -20.65 -4.30 11.36
CA GLN A 277 -21.11 -5.27 10.37
C GLN A 277 -21.66 -4.52 9.15
N HIS A 278 -21.18 -4.86 7.96
CA HIS A 278 -21.78 -4.34 6.73
C HIS A 278 -23.22 -4.84 6.59
N GLU A 279 -24.20 -3.95 6.58
CA GLU A 279 -25.58 -4.30 6.21
C GLU A 279 -25.58 -4.83 4.76
N GLY A 280 -25.95 -6.09 4.57
CA GLY A 280 -26.08 -6.73 3.24
C GLY A 280 -25.07 -7.82 2.90
N LYS A 281 -24.08 -8.10 3.77
CA LYS A 281 -23.35 -9.36 3.74
C LYS A 281 -23.45 -10.02 5.10
N THR A 282 -24.31 -11.00 5.21
CA THR A 282 -24.23 -12.11 6.16
C THR A 282 -23.05 -13.01 5.75
N ALA A 283 -21.91 -12.44 5.73
CA ALA A 283 -20.58 -12.93 5.95
C ALA A 283 -19.88 -11.66 6.43
N SER A 284 -19.36 -11.60 7.63
CA SER A 284 -17.97 -11.20 7.83
C SER A 284 -17.27 -11.49 6.53
N PRO A 285 -16.51 -10.57 5.84
CA PRO A 285 -15.65 -11.01 4.77
C PRO A 285 -15.03 -12.22 5.39
N ALA A 286 -15.47 -13.41 4.93
CA ALA A 286 -15.12 -14.66 5.56
C ALA A 286 -13.68 -14.40 5.82
N VAL A 287 -13.27 -14.33 7.11
CA VAL A 287 -11.85 -14.14 7.47
C VAL A 287 -11.26 -15.05 6.48
N MET A 288 -10.69 -14.49 5.42
CA MET A 288 -10.27 -15.31 4.29
C MET A 288 -9.42 -16.28 5.01
N ALA A 289 -9.99 -17.48 5.21
CA ALA A 289 -9.53 -18.48 6.13
C ALA A 289 -8.06 -18.46 5.85
N PRO A 290 -7.19 -18.09 6.80
CA PRO A 290 -5.84 -17.59 6.55
C PRO A 290 -5.37 -18.49 5.45
N PRO A 291 -5.16 -18.02 4.23
CA PRO A 291 -5.27 -18.76 2.99
C PRO A 291 -4.53 -19.99 3.30
N GLN A 292 -5.14 -21.16 3.28
CA GLN A 292 -4.71 -22.35 4.00
C GLN A 292 -3.23 -22.41 3.74
N GLN A 293 -2.45 -21.95 4.70
CA GLN A 293 -1.00 -21.98 4.56
C GLN A 293 -0.78 -23.45 4.31
N ARG A 294 -0.28 -23.76 3.14
CA ARG A 294 0.05 -25.14 2.82
C ARG A 294 0.71 -25.67 4.09
N PRO A 295 0.23 -26.76 4.69
CA PRO A 295 0.72 -27.23 5.98
C PRO A 295 2.25 -27.19 5.90
N LYS A 296 2.92 -26.68 6.93
CA LYS A 296 4.39 -26.44 6.90
C LYS A 296 5.04 -27.67 6.30
N PRO A 297 5.58 -27.59 5.09
CA PRO A 297 6.13 -28.78 4.43
C PRO A 297 7.37 -29.22 5.23
N ASN A 298 7.70 -30.50 5.18
CA ASN A 298 8.92 -31.02 5.81
C ASN A 298 10.19 -30.34 5.27
N LEU A 299 10.14 -29.83 4.03
CA LEU A 299 11.15 -29.03 3.37
C LEU A 299 10.51 -27.73 2.87
N PRO A 300 11.24 -26.58 2.79
CA PRO A 300 10.74 -25.36 2.17
C PRO A 300 10.19 -25.60 0.76
N LEU A 301 9.15 -24.88 0.36
CA LEU A 301 8.54 -25.03 -0.96
C LEU A 301 9.52 -24.70 -2.10
N PHE A 302 10.48 -23.79 -1.86
CA PHE A 302 11.52 -23.47 -2.84
C PHE A 302 12.60 -24.54 -2.99
N ASP A 303 12.70 -25.50 -2.06
CA ASP A 303 13.81 -26.47 -2.04
C ASP A 303 13.88 -27.30 -3.32
N ARG A 304 15.09 -27.53 -3.82
CA ARG A 304 15.32 -28.33 -5.04
C ARG A 304 14.74 -29.74 -4.96
N ALA A 305 14.71 -30.34 -3.77
CA ALA A 305 14.15 -31.66 -3.55
C ALA A 305 12.63 -31.72 -3.75
N GLN A 306 11.93 -30.56 -3.74
CA GLN A 306 10.49 -30.50 -4.05
C GLN A 306 10.18 -30.75 -5.55
N ARG A 307 11.11 -30.32 -6.44
CA ARG A 307 11.01 -30.50 -7.91
C ARG A 307 12.40 -30.67 -8.51
N SER A 308 12.85 -31.90 -8.67
CA SER A 308 14.19 -32.24 -9.19
C SER A 308 14.41 -31.71 -10.63
N GLU A 309 13.37 -31.75 -11.48
CA GLU A 309 13.39 -31.25 -12.85
C GLU A 309 13.47 -29.72 -12.97
N GLY A 310 13.21 -28.99 -11.87
CA GLY A 310 13.15 -27.54 -11.86
C GLY A 310 11.76 -27.01 -12.21
N THR A 311 11.59 -25.69 -12.09
CA THR A 311 10.36 -24.98 -12.45
C THR A 311 10.56 -24.21 -13.73
N VAL A 312 9.62 -24.35 -14.65
CA VAL A 312 9.49 -23.49 -15.84
C VAL A 312 8.41 -22.46 -15.56
N VAL A 313 8.77 -21.19 -15.57
CA VAL A 313 7.83 -20.08 -15.39
C VAL A 313 7.37 -19.60 -16.76
N ARG A 314 6.04 -19.48 -16.92
CA ARG A 314 5.42 -19.06 -18.19
C ARG A 314 4.91 -17.64 -18.12
N VAL A 315 5.37 -16.79 -19.05
CA VAL A 315 4.93 -15.40 -19.21
C VAL A 315 4.43 -15.20 -20.63
N GLY A 316 3.13 -15.30 -20.84
CA GLY A 316 2.56 -15.42 -22.19
C GLY A 316 3.08 -16.68 -22.90
N SER A 317 3.72 -16.50 -24.03
CA SER A 317 4.35 -17.59 -24.80
C SER A 317 5.80 -17.88 -24.40
N VAL A 318 6.36 -17.10 -23.47
CA VAL A 318 7.78 -17.20 -23.05
C VAL A 318 7.93 -18.14 -21.87
N GLU A 319 8.92 -19.05 -21.94
CA GLU A 319 9.26 -19.98 -20.87
C GLU A 319 10.63 -19.63 -20.26
N ILE A 320 10.65 -19.31 -18.97
CA ILE A 320 11.88 -19.05 -18.21
C ILE A 320 12.25 -20.31 -17.42
N GLY A 321 13.43 -20.86 -17.68
CA GLY A 321 13.86 -22.13 -17.06
C GLY A 321 13.83 -23.34 -18.00
N SER A 322 13.38 -23.20 -19.25
CA SER A 322 13.28 -24.29 -20.24
C SER A 322 14.57 -24.59 -21.01
N GLY A 323 15.71 -23.98 -20.64
CA GLY A 323 17.03 -24.24 -21.25
C GLY A 323 17.53 -23.11 -22.16
N ARG A 324 16.66 -22.42 -22.91
CA ARG A 324 17.05 -21.23 -23.70
C ARG A 324 17.13 -20.01 -22.80
N PRO A 325 18.24 -19.22 -22.84
CA PRO A 325 18.31 -17.96 -22.07
C PRO A 325 17.26 -16.96 -22.54
N VAL A 326 16.55 -16.36 -21.56
CA VAL A 326 15.53 -15.33 -21.80
C VAL A 326 16.16 -13.94 -21.69
N ILE A 327 15.79 -13.04 -22.61
CA ILE A 327 16.23 -11.65 -22.65
C ILE A 327 15.03 -10.74 -22.31
N ILE A 328 15.09 -10.09 -21.15
CA ILE A 328 14.12 -9.07 -20.73
C ILE A 328 14.78 -7.71 -20.95
N ALA A 329 14.20 -6.85 -21.82
CA ALA A 329 14.82 -5.58 -22.18
C ALA A 329 13.80 -4.44 -22.25
N GLY A 330 14.25 -3.22 -21.98
CA GLY A 330 13.44 -2.01 -22.04
C GLY A 330 13.91 -0.95 -21.05
N PRO A 331 13.28 0.22 -21.00
CA PRO A 331 13.78 1.34 -20.22
C PRO A 331 13.65 1.13 -18.71
N CYS A 332 14.42 1.91 -17.93
CA CYS A 332 14.28 1.98 -16.49
C CYS A 332 12.88 2.44 -16.11
N SER A 333 12.41 3.54 -16.71
CA SER A 333 11.05 4.08 -16.54
C SER A 333 10.37 4.33 -17.86
N VAL A 334 9.05 4.28 -17.86
CA VAL A 334 8.22 4.74 -18.99
C VAL A 334 8.12 6.26 -18.91
N GLU A 335 8.66 6.97 -19.90
CA GLU A 335 8.76 8.44 -19.90
C GLU A 335 7.74 9.08 -20.84
N SER A 336 7.46 8.46 -21.99
CA SER A 336 6.40 8.86 -22.92
C SER A 336 5.88 7.65 -23.71
N ALA A 337 4.78 7.82 -24.45
CA ALA A 337 4.24 6.79 -25.35
C ALA A 337 5.19 6.52 -26.52
N GLU A 338 5.77 7.57 -27.07
CA GLU A 338 6.68 7.51 -28.22
C GLU A 338 7.95 6.75 -27.85
N MET A 339 8.58 7.11 -26.72
CA MET A 339 9.83 6.51 -26.25
C MET A 339 9.66 5.02 -25.95
N ILE A 340 8.58 4.62 -25.25
CA ILE A 340 8.38 3.20 -24.92
C ILE A 340 8.06 2.38 -26.16
N LEU A 341 7.32 2.92 -27.13
CA LEU A 341 6.99 2.23 -28.38
C LEU A 341 8.23 2.06 -29.27
N GLU A 342 9.07 3.10 -29.39
CA GLU A 342 10.35 3.03 -30.10
C GLU A 342 11.26 1.98 -29.49
N THR A 343 11.44 2.04 -28.16
CA THR A 343 12.26 1.06 -27.45
C THR A 343 11.72 -0.36 -27.63
N ALA A 344 10.40 -0.55 -27.48
CA ALA A 344 9.77 -1.86 -27.59
C ALA A 344 9.97 -2.48 -28.98
N LYS A 345 9.80 -1.71 -30.06
CA LYS A 345 10.05 -2.15 -31.44
C LYS A 345 11.51 -2.52 -31.66
N ALA A 346 12.44 -1.72 -31.16
CA ALA A 346 13.87 -1.96 -31.31
C ALA A 346 14.31 -3.23 -30.56
N VAL A 347 13.88 -3.40 -29.28
CA VAL A 347 14.26 -4.58 -28.51
C VAL A 347 13.59 -5.85 -29.04
N ALA A 348 12.34 -5.79 -29.53
CA ALA A 348 11.67 -6.89 -30.19
C ALA A 348 12.42 -7.34 -31.46
N SER A 349 12.79 -6.39 -32.34
CA SER A 349 13.54 -6.66 -33.55
C SER A 349 14.93 -7.25 -33.28
N ALA A 350 15.56 -6.89 -32.17
CA ALA A 350 16.83 -7.44 -31.73
C ALA A 350 16.71 -8.79 -31.02
N GLY A 351 15.50 -9.31 -30.80
CA GLY A 351 15.26 -10.66 -30.23
C GLY A 351 15.10 -10.68 -28.72
N ALA A 352 14.64 -9.61 -28.08
CA ALA A 352 14.15 -9.66 -26.70
C ALA A 352 12.90 -10.57 -26.61
N ASP A 353 12.72 -11.24 -25.48
CA ASP A 353 11.57 -12.10 -25.22
C ASP A 353 10.47 -11.37 -24.43
N LEU A 354 10.84 -10.45 -23.53
CA LEU A 354 9.91 -9.64 -22.74
C LEU A 354 10.32 -8.18 -22.74
N LEU A 355 9.31 -7.30 -22.69
CA LEU A 355 9.48 -5.87 -22.50
C LEU A 355 9.44 -5.53 -21.00
N ARG A 356 10.48 -4.85 -20.50
CA ARG A 356 10.44 -4.22 -19.19
C ARG A 356 10.19 -2.71 -19.30
N GLY A 357 9.55 -2.14 -18.29
CA GLY A 357 9.41 -0.70 -18.13
C GLY A 357 8.78 -0.37 -16.77
N GLY A 358 9.37 0.58 -16.04
CA GLY A 358 8.81 1.02 -14.75
C GLY A 358 7.70 2.06 -14.98
N ALA A 359 6.44 1.71 -14.71
CA ALA A 359 5.34 2.66 -14.66
C ALA A 359 5.32 3.46 -13.35
N PHE A 360 5.74 2.81 -12.27
CA PHE A 360 5.96 3.39 -10.94
C PHE A 360 7.44 3.31 -10.59
N LYS A 361 7.99 4.30 -9.87
CA LYS A 361 9.42 4.35 -9.55
C LYS A 361 9.65 4.63 -8.07
N PRO A 362 10.36 3.72 -7.35
CA PRO A 362 10.80 3.98 -5.99
C PRO A 362 11.98 4.96 -6.01
N ARG A 363 11.77 6.17 -5.49
CA ARG A 363 12.81 7.19 -5.44
C ARG A 363 13.23 7.49 -4.00
N THR A 364 14.50 7.85 -3.84
CA THR A 364 15.03 8.31 -2.56
C THR A 364 14.61 9.75 -2.29
N SER A 365 14.55 10.56 -3.35
CA SER A 365 14.06 11.94 -3.30
C SER A 365 12.62 12.02 -3.80
N PRO A 366 11.71 12.71 -3.09
CA PRO A 366 10.33 12.92 -3.54
C PRO A 366 10.24 13.86 -4.76
N TYR A 367 11.32 14.57 -5.09
CA TYR A 367 11.40 15.51 -6.22
C TYR A 367 11.84 14.83 -7.53
N ASP A 368 12.35 13.59 -7.47
CA ASP A 368 12.72 12.83 -8.65
C ASP A 368 11.48 12.34 -9.41
N PHE A 369 11.64 12.00 -10.68
CA PHE A 369 10.57 11.44 -11.51
C PHE A 369 9.99 10.16 -10.88
N GLN A 370 8.72 10.18 -10.48
CA GLN A 370 8.04 9.09 -9.78
C GLN A 370 7.43 8.02 -10.73
N GLY A 371 7.54 8.22 -12.04
CA GLY A 371 6.85 7.42 -13.05
C GLY A 371 5.51 8.01 -13.47
N LEU A 372 4.92 7.45 -14.51
CA LEU A 372 3.63 7.90 -15.06
C LEU A 372 2.41 7.16 -14.48
N GLY A 373 2.62 6.25 -13.53
CA GLY A 373 1.54 5.52 -12.89
C GLY A 373 0.66 4.75 -13.90
N THR A 374 -0.65 4.85 -13.76
CA THR A 374 -1.61 4.19 -14.66
C THR A 374 -1.43 4.57 -16.13
N LYS A 375 -1.00 5.81 -16.43
CA LYS A 375 -0.73 6.24 -17.80
C LYS A 375 0.45 5.44 -18.39
N GLY A 376 1.51 5.23 -17.60
CA GLY A 376 2.65 4.39 -18.01
C GLY A 376 2.26 2.93 -18.23
N LEU A 377 1.34 2.38 -17.43
CA LEU A 377 0.79 1.04 -17.65
C LEU A 377 0.03 0.93 -18.99
N LYS A 378 -0.75 1.93 -19.35
CA LYS A 378 -1.45 1.97 -20.65
C LYS A 378 -0.47 2.02 -21.82
N PHE A 379 0.57 2.84 -21.74
CA PHE A 379 1.61 2.91 -22.77
C PHE A 379 2.37 1.59 -22.94
N LEU A 380 2.64 0.87 -21.84
CA LEU A 380 3.21 -0.49 -21.91
C LEU A 380 2.25 -1.46 -22.63
N ALA A 381 0.95 -1.40 -22.31
CA ALA A 381 -0.05 -2.25 -22.97
C ALA A 381 -0.13 -1.98 -24.49
N GLU A 382 -0.12 -0.72 -24.90
CA GLU A 382 -0.06 -0.32 -26.32
C GLU A 382 1.22 -0.83 -27.00
N ALA A 383 2.38 -0.72 -26.34
CA ALA A 383 3.64 -1.25 -26.85
C ALA A 383 3.60 -2.78 -27.04
N ARG A 384 2.95 -3.52 -26.10
CA ARG A 384 2.71 -4.96 -26.23
C ARG A 384 1.83 -5.30 -27.44
N GLU A 385 0.76 -4.55 -27.67
CA GLU A 385 -0.13 -4.77 -28.83
C GLU A 385 0.62 -4.62 -30.15
N HIS A 386 1.60 -3.71 -30.23
CA HIS A 386 2.40 -3.50 -31.42
C HIS A 386 3.54 -4.49 -31.63
N THR A 387 4.08 -5.06 -30.55
CA THR A 387 5.31 -5.88 -30.61
C THR A 387 5.09 -7.35 -30.26
N GLY A 388 3.99 -7.68 -29.61
CA GLY A 388 3.73 -9.01 -29.06
C GLY A 388 4.56 -9.38 -27.83
N LEU A 389 5.44 -8.48 -27.33
CA LEU A 389 6.29 -8.77 -26.16
C LEU A 389 5.47 -8.72 -24.87
N PRO A 390 5.46 -9.79 -24.06
CA PRO A 390 4.85 -9.74 -22.73
C PRO A 390 5.54 -8.69 -21.82
N ILE A 391 4.77 -8.09 -20.92
CA ILE A 391 5.21 -6.96 -20.09
C ILE A 391 5.68 -7.42 -18.72
N VAL A 392 6.84 -6.90 -18.29
CA VAL A 392 7.33 -6.95 -16.90
C VAL A 392 7.37 -5.54 -16.35
N THR A 393 6.62 -5.25 -15.28
CA THR A 393 6.67 -3.96 -14.60
C THR A 393 6.67 -4.08 -13.08
N GLU A 394 7.27 -3.10 -12.40
CA GLU A 394 7.38 -3.10 -10.95
C GLU A 394 6.06 -2.70 -10.29
N VAL A 395 5.70 -3.39 -9.22
CA VAL A 395 4.62 -3.05 -8.30
C VAL A 395 5.22 -2.62 -6.96
N MET A 396 4.72 -1.50 -6.41
CA MET A 396 5.34 -0.84 -5.27
C MET A 396 4.67 -1.17 -3.95
N SER A 397 3.36 -1.38 -3.96
CA SER A 397 2.56 -1.67 -2.78
C SER A 397 1.55 -2.80 -3.03
N TRP A 398 1.05 -3.38 -1.95
CA TRP A 398 0.05 -4.48 -2.06
C TRP A 398 -1.29 -3.99 -2.64
N GLU A 399 -1.63 -2.73 -2.43
CA GLU A 399 -2.84 -2.08 -2.97
C GLU A 399 -2.81 -1.96 -4.49
N GLU A 400 -1.60 -1.75 -5.06
CA GLU A 400 -1.42 -1.60 -6.51
C GLU A 400 -1.43 -2.93 -7.25
N VAL A 401 -1.24 -4.06 -6.57
CA VAL A 401 -1.17 -5.38 -7.21
C VAL A 401 -2.37 -5.66 -8.14
N PRO A 402 -3.64 -5.42 -7.75
CA PRO A 402 -4.77 -5.66 -8.64
C PRO A 402 -4.76 -4.78 -9.90
N LEU A 403 -4.31 -3.52 -9.77
CA LEU A 403 -4.21 -2.59 -10.89
C LEU A 403 -3.09 -3.02 -11.86
N VAL A 404 -1.89 -3.24 -11.33
CA VAL A 404 -0.71 -3.58 -12.16
C VAL A 404 -0.92 -4.92 -12.86
N ALA A 405 -1.52 -5.92 -12.19
CA ALA A 405 -1.81 -7.23 -12.74
C ALA A 405 -2.80 -7.23 -13.92
N ARG A 406 -3.60 -6.17 -14.11
CA ARG A 406 -4.45 -6.02 -15.31
C ARG A 406 -3.66 -5.73 -16.57
N TYR A 407 -2.52 -5.06 -16.46
CA TYR A 407 -1.71 -4.60 -17.59
C TYR A 407 -0.45 -5.45 -17.79
N ALA A 408 0.18 -5.89 -16.70
CA ALA A 408 1.41 -6.66 -16.73
C ALA A 408 1.16 -8.17 -16.87
N ASP A 409 2.05 -8.83 -17.60
CA ASP A 409 2.08 -10.29 -17.74
C ASP A 409 2.95 -10.94 -16.67
N MET A 410 3.90 -10.18 -16.10
CA MET A 410 4.74 -10.55 -14.96
C MET A 410 4.91 -9.35 -14.02
N LEU A 411 4.75 -9.57 -12.72
CA LEU A 411 4.95 -8.54 -11.69
C LEU A 411 6.41 -8.57 -11.20
N GLN A 412 7.09 -7.43 -11.23
CA GLN A 412 8.42 -7.30 -10.62
C GLN A 412 8.28 -6.81 -9.18
N ILE A 413 8.88 -7.54 -8.25
CA ILE A 413 9.11 -7.07 -6.88
C ILE A 413 10.53 -6.51 -6.83
N GLY A 414 10.64 -5.20 -6.67
CA GLY A 414 11.93 -4.50 -6.61
C GLY A 414 12.75 -4.88 -5.37
N ALA A 415 14.06 -4.71 -5.45
CA ALA A 415 15.00 -5.08 -4.38
C ALA A 415 14.68 -4.41 -3.03
N ARG A 416 14.15 -3.19 -3.02
CA ARG A 416 13.72 -2.48 -1.79
C ARG A 416 12.51 -3.13 -1.13
N ASN A 417 11.68 -3.83 -1.90
CA ASN A 417 10.45 -4.49 -1.48
C ASN A 417 10.61 -6.02 -1.29
N MET A 418 11.84 -6.56 -1.37
CA MET A 418 12.09 -8.00 -1.23
C MET A 418 11.54 -8.56 0.10
N GLN A 419 11.57 -7.78 1.17
CA GLN A 419 11.06 -8.16 2.49
C GLN A 419 9.73 -7.48 2.85
N ASN A 420 9.03 -6.90 1.86
CA ASN A 420 7.68 -6.41 2.04
C ASN A 420 6.70 -7.59 1.99
N PHE A 421 6.53 -8.27 3.12
CA PHE A 421 5.75 -9.51 3.20
C PHE A 421 4.27 -9.30 2.86
N ALA A 422 3.71 -8.10 3.08
CA ALA A 422 2.35 -7.79 2.65
C ALA A 422 2.24 -7.79 1.13
N LEU A 423 3.20 -7.14 0.44
CA LEU A 423 3.28 -7.13 -1.01
C LEU A 423 3.55 -8.54 -1.58
N LEU A 424 4.46 -9.32 -0.97
CA LEU A 424 4.73 -10.69 -1.41
C LEU A 424 3.49 -11.59 -1.34
N ARG A 425 2.70 -11.48 -0.26
CA ARG A 425 1.43 -12.19 -0.12
C ARG A 425 0.41 -11.79 -1.18
N ALA A 426 0.27 -10.48 -1.44
CA ALA A 426 -0.65 -9.98 -2.45
C ALA A 426 -0.22 -10.42 -3.86
N ALA A 427 1.07 -10.31 -4.19
CA ALA A 427 1.64 -10.76 -5.44
C ALA A 427 1.46 -12.27 -5.62
N GLY A 428 1.66 -13.08 -4.57
CA GLY A 428 1.39 -14.52 -4.59
C GLY A 428 -0.05 -14.86 -4.95
N ARG A 429 -1.02 -14.07 -4.49
CA ARG A 429 -2.44 -14.28 -4.79
C ARG A 429 -2.88 -13.75 -6.16
N SER A 430 -2.06 -12.95 -6.82
CA SER A 430 -2.42 -12.31 -8.09
C SER A 430 -2.58 -13.28 -9.25
N GLY A 431 -2.01 -14.49 -9.15
CA GLY A 431 -1.93 -15.47 -10.24
C GLY A 431 -0.99 -15.06 -11.37
N ARG A 432 -0.29 -13.91 -11.27
CA ARG A 432 0.70 -13.49 -12.25
C ARG A 432 2.08 -14.04 -11.89
N PRO A 433 2.92 -14.41 -12.87
CA PRO A 433 4.32 -14.70 -12.62
C PRO A 433 5.03 -13.56 -11.90
N ILE A 434 5.97 -13.89 -11.00
CA ILE A 434 6.68 -12.93 -10.14
C ILE A 434 8.16 -12.95 -10.46
N LEU A 435 8.73 -11.76 -10.73
CA LEU A 435 10.17 -11.53 -10.79
C LEU A 435 10.62 -10.93 -9.45
N LEU A 436 11.30 -11.71 -8.62
CA LEU A 436 11.73 -11.32 -7.27
C LEU A 436 13.21 -10.90 -7.28
N LYS A 437 13.48 -9.59 -7.19
CA LYS A 437 14.84 -9.04 -7.13
C LYS A 437 15.42 -9.14 -5.72
N ARG A 438 16.66 -9.64 -5.62
CA ARG A 438 17.41 -9.71 -4.36
C ARG A 438 17.76 -8.31 -3.85
N ASN A 439 17.57 -8.07 -2.55
CA ASN A 439 18.08 -6.87 -1.89
C ASN A 439 19.61 -6.92 -1.78
N GLY A 440 20.30 -5.80 -2.03
CA GLY A 440 21.76 -5.74 -2.01
C GLY A 440 22.43 -5.99 -0.64
N GLY A 441 21.65 -5.99 0.45
CA GLY A 441 22.11 -6.36 1.79
C GLY A 441 21.61 -7.72 2.27
N ALA A 442 20.81 -8.44 1.45
CA ALA A 442 20.20 -9.69 1.85
C ALA A 442 21.10 -10.91 1.58
N THR A 443 21.07 -11.86 2.51
CA THR A 443 21.63 -13.20 2.29
C THR A 443 20.83 -13.96 1.23
N ILE A 444 21.42 -15.02 0.69
CA ILE A 444 20.72 -15.93 -0.23
C ILE A 444 19.53 -16.58 0.47
N GLU A 445 19.66 -16.92 1.74
CA GLU A 445 18.60 -17.55 2.52
C GLU A 445 17.41 -16.63 2.71
N GLU A 446 17.61 -15.36 3.06
CA GLU A 446 16.55 -14.35 3.16
C GLU A 446 15.83 -14.15 1.83
N TRP A 447 16.56 -14.19 0.71
CA TRP A 447 15.98 -14.09 -0.62
C TRP A 447 15.11 -15.31 -0.97
N LEU A 448 15.58 -16.54 -0.67
CA LEU A 448 14.79 -17.76 -0.85
C LEU A 448 13.55 -17.79 0.06
N HIS A 449 13.67 -17.33 1.30
CA HIS A 449 12.51 -17.19 2.20
C HIS A 449 11.51 -16.13 1.71
N ALA A 450 11.96 -15.07 1.04
CA ALA A 450 11.06 -14.12 0.39
C ALA A 450 10.26 -14.79 -0.75
N ALA A 451 10.91 -15.66 -1.53
CA ALA A 451 10.21 -16.48 -2.54
C ALA A 451 9.21 -17.45 -1.88
N GLU A 452 9.54 -18.05 -0.73
CA GLU A 452 8.65 -18.92 0.04
C GLU A 452 7.32 -18.25 0.37
N TYR A 453 7.31 -16.94 0.69
CA TYR A 453 6.06 -16.20 0.91
C TYR A 453 5.15 -16.19 -0.31
N VAL A 454 5.70 -16.09 -1.51
CA VAL A 454 4.92 -16.14 -2.76
C VAL A 454 4.40 -17.55 -3.00
N LEU A 455 5.27 -18.56 -2.87
CA LEU A 455 4.94 -19.98 -3.04
C LEU A 455 3.85 -20.45 -2.05
N ALA A 456 3.99 -20.08 -0.77
CA ALA A 456 3.04 -20.43 0.28
C ALA A 456 1.64 -19.84 0.06
N HIS A 457 1.53 -18.79 -0.77
CA HIS A 457 0.27 -18.18 -1.15
C HIS A 457 -0.27 -18.65 -2.50
N GLY A 458 0.23 -19.80 -2.97
CA GLY A 458 -0.34 -20.55 -4.10
C GLY A 458 0.24 -20.21 -5.47
N ASN A 459 1.29 -19.40 -5.56
CA ASN A 459 1.90 -19.02 -6.82
C ASN A 459 3.29 -19.66 -6.98
N ASP A 460 3.35 -20.70 -7.81
CA ASP A 460 4.59 -21.43 -8.13
C ASP A 460 5.40 -20.75 -9.27
N GLN A 461 4.87 -19.66 -9.86
CA GLN A 461 5.49 -18.96 -10.99
C GLN A 461 6.42 -17.85 -10.49
N VAL A 462 7.53 -18.22 -9.87
CA VAL A 462 8.51 -17.28 -9.30
C VAL A 462 9.85 -17.42 -10.03
N VAL A 463 10.38 -16.28 -10.49
CA VAL A 463 11.73 -16.13 -11.05
C VAL A 463 12.57 -15.31 -10.08
N LEU A 464 13.70 -15.83 -9.67
CA LEU A 464 14.68 -15.11 -8.87
C LEU A 464 15.51 -14.19 -9.76
N CYS A 465 15.87 -12.99 -9.26
CA CYS A 465 16.71 -12.04 -10.00
C CYS A 465 17.86 -11.53 -9.13
N GLU A 466 19.08 -11.97 -9.42
CA GLU A 466 20.30 -11.40 -8.84
C GLU A 466 20.62 -10.07 -9.51
N ARG A 467 20.85 -9.00 -8.70
CA ARG A 467 21.01 -7.63 -9.21
C ARG A 467 22.17 -6.87 -8.55
N GLY A 468 23.08 -7.57 -7.91
CA GLY A 468 24.23 -7.05 -7.21
C GLY A 468 24.00 -6.81 -5.71
N ILE A 469 25.06 -7.09 -4.97
CA ILE A 469 25.13 -6.92 -3.52
C ILE A 469 26.03 -5.74 -3.15
N ARG A 470 25.81 -5.17 -1.99
CA ARG A 470 26.69 -4.15 -1.41
C ARG A 470 27.97 -4.81 -0.88
N THR A 471 29.09 -4.30 -1.35
CA THR A 471 30.43 -4.72 -0.88
C THR A 471 31.26 -3.49 -0.53
N PHE A 472 32.50 -3.67 -0.16
CA PHE A 472 33.45 -2.58 0.05
C PHE A 472 33.86 -1.88 -1.25
N GLU A 473 33.68 -2.54 -2.43
CA GLU A 473 34.01 -1.97 -3.73
C GLU A 473 33.03 -0.87 -4.13
N ARG A 474 33.56 0.25 -4.63
CA ARG A 474 32.78 1.44 -5.01
C ARG A 474 32.97 1.87 -6.46
N ALA A 475 33.83 1.18 -7.22
CA ALA A 475 34.01 1.47 -8.65
C ALA A 475 32.80 1.08 -9.48
N THR A 476 31.95 0.17 -8.98
CA THR A 476 30.65 -0.16 -9.54
C THR A 476 29.54 0.14 -8.51
N ARG A 477 28.31 0.27 -8.97
CA ARG A 477 27.16 0.54 -8.09
C ARG A 477 26.96 -0.57 -7.06
N HIS A 478 27.10 -1.83 -7.50
CA HIS A 478 27.04 -3.05 -6.71
C HIS A 478 27.95 -4.11 -7.34
N THR A 479 28.29 -5.13 -6.60
CA THR A 479 29.00 -6.31 -7.09
C THR A 479 27.99 -7.37 -7.54
N LEU A 480 27.97 -7.76 -8.82
CA LEU A 480 27.12 -8.85 -9.30
C LEU A 480 27.60 -10.16 -8.69
N ASP A 481 26.74 -10.81 -7.88
CA ASP A 481 27.08 -12.03 -7.15
C ASP A 481 26.84 -13.28 -8.01
N LEU A 482 27.82 -13.64 -8.84
CA LEU A 482 27.74 -14.85 -9.67
C LEU A 482 27.77 -16.14 -8.86
N ASN A 483 28.35 -16.11 -7.64
CA ASN A 483 28.30 -17.25 -6.73
C ASN A 483 26.86 -17.54 -6.32
N ALA A 484 26.08 -16.49 -6.05
CA ALA A 484 24.65 -16.66 -5.75
C ALA A 484 23.89 -17.26 -6.93
N VAL A 485 24.17 -16.85 -8.17
CA VAL A 485 23.54 -17.43 -9.37
C VAL A 485 23.78 -18.94 -9.44
N ALA A 486 25.03 -19.39 -9.28
CA ALA A 486 25.38 -20.79 -9.29
C ALA A 486 24.76 -21.55 -8.11
N LEU A 487 24.87 -21.00 -6.88
CA LEU A 487 24.42 -21.67 -5.65
C LEU A 487 22.89 -21.84 -5.60
N VAL A 488 22.10 -20.84 -6.01
CA VAL A 488 20.63 -20.97 -5.98
C VAL A 488 20.14 -22.01 -6.97
N ARG A 489 20.83 -22.25 -8.08
CA ARG A 489 20.52 -23.34 -9.00
C ARG A 489 20.63 -24.74 -8.37
N GLU A 490 21.50 -24.91 -7.39
CA GLU A 490 21.64 -26.16 -6.63
C GLU A 490 20.59 -26.26 -5.51
N ARG A 491 20.29 -25.13 -4.86
CA ARG A 491 19.42 -25.11 -3.66
C ARG A 491 17.93 -25.05 -3.96
N THR A 492 17.54 -24.46 -5.09
CA THR A 492 16.12 -24.28 -5.41
C THR A 492 15.76 -24.80 -6.80
N HIS A 493 14.50 -25.19 -6.95
CA HIS A 493 13.93 -25.53 -8.26
C HIS A 493 13.52 -24.29 -9.07
N LEU A 494 13.54 -23.09 -8.47
CA LEU A 494 13.10 -21.85 -9.12
C LEU A 494 14.15 -21.37 -10.15
N PRO A 495 13.73 -20.85 -11.31
CA PRO A 495 14.66 -20.25 -12.25
C PRO A 495 15.26 -18.96 -11.70
N VAL A 496 16.52 -18.69 -12.03
CA VAL A 496 17.26 -17.47 -11.68
C VAL A 496 17.71 -16.74 -12.93
N ILE A 497 17.51 -15.42 -12.98
CA ILE A 497 18.08 -14.51 -13.99
C ILE A 497 18.99 -13.47 -13.31
N ALA A 498 19.73 -12.74 -14.12
CA ALA A 498 20.62 -11.68 -13.62
C ALA A 498 20.24 -10.30 -14.18
N ASP A 499 20.47 -9.26 -13.36
CA ASP A 499 20.31 -7.85 -13.70
C ASP A 499 21.68 -7.15 -13.65
N PRO A 500 22.46 -7.22 -14.73
CA PRO A 500 23.77 -6.60 -14.78
C PRO A 500 23.73 -5.07 -14.83
N SER A 501 22.63 -4.47 -15.34
CA SER A 501 22.47 -3.01 -15.40
C SER A 501 22.49 -2.39 -14.00
N HIS A 502 21.66 -2.92 -13.08
CA HIS A 502 21.61 -2.40 -11.71
C HIS A 502 22.83 -2.81 -10.85
N ALA A 503 23.53 -3.89 -11.21
CA ALA A 503 24.78 -4.25 -10.56
C ALA A 503 25.91 -3.32 -10.98
N ALA A 504 26.10 -3.14 -12.27
CA ALA A 504 27.19 -2.31 -12.83
C ALA A 504 27.05 -0.83 -12.48
N GLY A 505 25.87 -0.25 -12.71
CA GLY A 505 25.67 1.20 -12.64
C GLY A 505 26.32 1.99 -13.78
N MET A 506 26.97 1.29 -14.71
CA MET A 506 27.61 1.87 -15.90
C MET A 506 27.45 0.97 -17.11
N ARG A 507 27.02 1.55 -18.25
CA ARG A 507 26.63 0.80 -19.47
C ARG A 507 27.77 0.00 -20.12
N SER A 508 29.02 0.48 -19.99
CA SER A 508 30.18 -0.11 -20.69
C SER A 508 30.48 -1.56 -20.31
N ILE A 509 30.18 -1.98 -19.08
CA ILE A 509 30.46 -3.34 -18.61
C ILE A 509 29.21 -4.24 -18.54
N VAL A 510 28.02 -3.71 -18.80
CA VAL A 510 26.75 -4.49 -18.77
C VAL A 510 26.80 -5.69 -19.71
N PRO A 511 27.27 -5.59 -20.97
CA PRO A 511 27.32 -6.75 -21.86
C PRO A 511 28.23 -7.88 -21.33
N SER A 512 29.40 -7.54 -20.78
CA SER A 512 30.33 -8.53 -20.21
C SER A 512 29.73 -9.24 -18.99
N LEU A 513 29.07 -8.49 -18.10
CA LEU A 513 28.41 -9.06 -16.92
C LEU A 513 27.19 -9.92 -17.29
N ALA A 514 26.44 -9.55 -18.33
CA ALA A 514 25.34 -10.36 -18.87
C ALA A 514 25.83 -11.73 -19.34
N MET A 515 26.90 -11.76 -20.14
CA MET A 515 27.51 -13.02 -20.61
C MET A 515 28.10 -13.84 -19.47
N ALA A 516 28.72 -13.20 -18.48
CA ALA A 516 29.26 -13.87 -17.30
C ALA A 516 28.15 -14.53 -16.45
N ALA A 517 27.00 -13.86 -16.29
CA ALA A 517 25.86 -14.41 -15.57
C ALA A 517 25.28 -15.64 -16.27
N LEU A 518 25.15 -15.61 -17.59
CA LEU A 518 24.73 -16.78 -18.36
C LEU A 518 25.72 -17.93 -18.25
N ALA A 519 27.02 -17.64 -18.28
CA ALA A 519 28.06 -18.66 -18.08
C ALA A 519 28.04 -19.25 -16.66
N ALA A 520 27.63 -18.47 -15.64
CA ALA A 520 27.40 -18.95 -14.27
C ALA A 520 26.09 -19.76 -14.13
N GLY A 521 25.30 -19.86 -15.20
CA GLY A 521 24.09 -20.66 -15.27
C GLY A 521 22.79 -19.90 -15.09
N ALA A 522 22.75 -18.56 -15.21
CA ALA A 522 21.49 -17.83 -15.22
C ALA A 522 20.59 -18.27 -16.37
N HIS A 523 19.28 -18.39 -16.13
CA HIS A 523 18.26 -18.73 -17.13
C HIS A 523 17.90 -17.55 -18.04
N GLY A 524 18.52 -16.40 -17.84
CA GLY A 524 18.30 -15.21 -18.64
C GLY A 524 18.91 -13.96 -17.99
N VAL A 525 18.68 -12.84 -18.66
CA VAL A 525 19.13 -11.53 -18.20
C VAL A 525 18.00 -10.51 -18.33
N ILE A 526 18.01 -9.52 -17.42
CA ILE A 526 17.17 -8.32 -17.55
C ILE A 526 18.09 -7.10 -17.64
N VAL A 527 17.95 -6.33 -18.73
CA VAL A 527 18.83 -5.19 -19.03
C VAL A 527 18.02 -3.93 -19.29
N GLU A 528 18.61 -2.79 -18.90
CA GLU A 528 18.03 -1.48 -19.21
C GLU A 528 18.50 -1.01 -20.59
N VAL A 529 17.52 -0.58 -21.40
CA VAL A 529 17.72 -0.12 -22.77
C VAL A 529 16.93 1.17 -22.99
N HIS A 530 17.56 2.19 -23.54
CA HIS A 530 16.92 3.46 -23.82
C HIS A 530 17.37 4.00 -25.19
N PRO A 531 16.50 4.63 -25.99
CA PRO A 531 16.90 5.17 -27.30
C PRO A 531 17.92 6.31 -27.19
N ASP A 532 17.84 7.10 -26.12
CA ASP A 532 18.77 8.18 -25.79
C ASP A 532 19.16 8.11 -24.30
N PRO A 533 20.14 7.24 -23.92
CA PRO A 533 20.48 7.02 -22.52
C PRO A 533 21.02 8.25 -21.78
N ASP A 534 21.60 9.21 -22.50
CA ASP A 534 22.22 10.39 -21.90
C ASP A 534 21.18 11.42 -21.43
N HIS A 535 19.95 11.37 -21.99
CA HIS A 535 18.83 12.22 -21.62
C HIS A 535 17.71 11.48 -20.89
N ALA A 536 17.94 10.23 -20.52
CA ALA A 536 16.95 9.43 -19.77
C ALA A 536 16.62 10.06 -18.41
N LEU A 537 15.33 10.11 -18.05
CA LEU A 537 14.85 10.65 -16.77
C LEU A 537 15.25 9.77 -15.57
N SER A 538 15.65 8.52 -15.81
CA SER A 538 16.13 7.61 -14.78
C SER A 538 17.18 6.64 -15.29
N ASP A 539 18.21 6.40 -14.45
CA ASP A 539 19.25 5.38 -14.61
C ASP A 539 19.95 5.34 -15.99
N GLY A 540 20.08 6.47 -16.67
CA GLY A 540 20.68 6.57 -18.01
C GLY A 540 22.12 6.07 -18.08
N ALA A 541 22.94 6.28 -17.03
CA ALA A 541 24.34 5.86 -17.00
C ALA A 541 24.52 4.34 -17.18
N GLN A 542 23.56 3.54 -16.80
CA GLN A 542 23.59 2.07 -16.89
C GLN A 542 22.73 1.51 -18.04
N SER A 543 21.95 2.35 -18.69
CA SER A 543 21.08 1.95 -19.82
C SER A 543 21.92 1.78 -21.10
N LEU A 544 21.73 0.66 -21.78
CA LEU A 544 22.33 0.44 -23.11
C LEU A 544 21.59 1.28 -24.15
N ASP A 545 22.31 1.77 -25.14
CA ASP A 545 21.69 2.24 -26.37
C ASP A 545 21.18 1.06 -27.22
N LEU A 546 20.31 1.35 -28.19
CA LEU A 546 19.67 0.33 -29.03
C LEU A 546 20.67 -0.54 -29.80
N THR A 547 21.78 0.07 -30.30
CA THR A 547 22.81 -0.63 -31.08
C THR A 547 23.62 -1.58 -30.20
N THR A 548 24.02 -1.14 -29.02
CA THR A 548 24.76 -1.97 -28.07
C THR A 548 23.90 -3.13 -27.56
N PHE A 549 22.60 -2.89 -27.33
CA PHE A 549 21.66 -3.94 -26.97
C PHE A 549 21.52 -4.98 -28.10
N ALA A 550 21.36 -4.57 -29.35
CA ALA A 550 21.23 -5.49 -30.48
C ALA A 550 22.43 -6.43 -30.57
N ARG A 551 23.64 -5.89 -30.43
CA ARG A 551 24.88 -6.72 -30.43
C ARG A 551 24.94 -7.69 -29.24
N LEU A 552 24.47 -7.27 -28.06
CA LEU A 552 24.39 -8.17 -26.90
C LEU A 552 23.36 -9.30 -27.13
N ALA A 553 22.18 -8.97 -27.63
CA ALA A 553 21.13 -9.92 -27.91
C ALA A 553 21.59 -10.97 -28.96
N GLU A 554 22.25 -10.54 -30.03
CA GLU A 554 22.86 -11.42 -31.04
C GLU A 554 23.86 -12.41 -30.40
N LYS A 555 24.79 -11.93 -29.56
CA LYS A 555 25.74 -12.78 -28.83
C LYS A 555 25.07 -13.80 -27.91
N ILE A 556 23.99 -13.43 -27.25
CA ILE A 556 23.25 -14.35 -26.40
C ILE A 556 22.55 -15.41 -27.26
N ARG A 557 22.03 -15.04 -28.44
CA ARG A 557 21.29 -15.96 -29.33
C ARG A 557 22.20 -16.91 -30.11
N SER A 558 23.40 -16.45 -30.51
CA SER A 558 24.36 -17.28 -31.25
C SER A 558 24.97 -18.41 -30.40
N GLY A 559 24.87 -18.30 -29.07
CA GLY A 559 25.46 -19.32 -28.19
C GLY A 559 26.99 -19.40 -28.26
N GLU A 560 27.66 -18.39 -28.86
CA GLU A 560 29.13 -18.41 -29.02
C GLU A 560 29.83 -18.47 -27.67
N PRO A 561 30.68 -19.49 -27.44
CA PRO A 561 31.58 -19.50 -26.31
C PRO A 561 32.65 -18.40 -26.49
N ARG A 562 32.94 -17.69 -25.41
CA ARG A 562 33.88 -16.60 -25.30
C ARG A 562 35.16 -16.79 -26.13
N THR A 563 35.42 -15.87 -27.05
CA THR A 563 36.76 -15.36 -27.25
C THR A 563 36.83 -13.95 -26.67
N ALA A 564 37.51 -13.82 -25.56
CA ALA A 564 37.85 -12.51 -24.99
C ALA A 564 38.77 -11.81 -26.03
N ALA A 565 38.25 -10.74 -26.62
CA ALA A 565 39.11 -9.69 -27.09
C ALA A 565 39.25 -8.70 -25.93
N LEU A 566 40.39 -8.72 -25.30
CA LEU A 566 40.88 -7.66 -24.41
C LEU A 566 40.95 -6.33 -25.14
#